data_eb6d46c3ddbf4b980a5508e141dc44a6
#
_entry.id   eb6d46c3ddbf4b980a5508e141dc44a6
#
_cell.length_a   1.000
_cell.length_b   1.000
_cell.length_c   1.000
_cell.angle_alpha   90.00
_cell.angle_beta   90.00
_cell.angle_gamma   90.00
#
_symmetry.space_group_name_H-M   'P 1'
#
loop_
_entity.id
_entity.type
_entity.pdbx_description
1 polymer ?
#
loop_
_entity_poly.entity_id
_entity_poly.type
_entity_poly.pdbx_seq_one_letter_code
_entity_poly.pdbx_strand_id
1 'polypeptide(L)'
;MLALLQNWQSNCATSAHIPAYARHLPAEGGTVIVCWSLKGGSGTTVVSAALALTLSQRNNAAVRIVDLDGDIPSALGIAEPSGDGVTNWLQQPQRAPIQSMQIPVTARVSLIPRGSGSLMHHDLTSEHCNTLATELDMSNELTVVDAGSGHIPQLINNATTSLLVIRPCYLALRKAAHLSVKPHGIVLINEPGRSLGKRDVESVVGAPVLVELPLDPTIARCVDAGLLASRIPTMLSQHLAHVA
;
A
#
# COMPACT_ATOMS: atom_id res chain seq x y z
N MET A 1 16.35 32.58 34.43
CA MET A 1 16.58 31.25 33.84
C MET A 1 15.37 30.33 33.98
N LEU A 2 14.29 30.70 34.66
CA LEU A 2 13.02 29.93 34.72
C LEU A 2 11.97 30.35 33.66
N ALA A 3 12.09 31.51 33.05
CA ALA A 3 11.13 32.01 32.06
C ALA A 3 11.34 31.45 30.64
N LEU A 4 12.46 30.78 30.34
CA LEU A 4 12.74 30.15 29.04
C LEU A 4 12.27 28.69 28.92
N LEU A 5 11.95 28.05 30.05
CA LEU A 5 11.43 26.68 30.07
C LEU A 5 9.91 26.58 29.97
N GLN A 6 9.17 27.66 30.23
CA GLN A 6 7.72 27.70 30.11
C GLN A 6 7.24 27.96 28.68
N ASN A 7 8.10 28.48 27.80
CA ASN A 7 7.74 28.75 26.39
C ASN A 7 7.99 27.55 25.46
N TRP A 8 8.59 26.48 25.96
CA TRP A 8 8.85 25.26 25.16
C TRP A 8 7.70 24.26 25.23
N GLN A 9 6.89 24.30 26.28
CA GLN A 9 5.73 23.41 26.45
C GLN A 9 4.47 23.88 25.73
N SER A 10 4.39 25.15 25.31
CA SER A 10 3.22 25.70 24.60
C SER A 10 3.29 25.59 23.06
N ASN A 11 4.42 25.19 22.48
CA ASN A 11 4.59 25.06 21.03
C ASN A 11 4.64 23.63 20.50
N CYS A 12 4.42 22.61 21.35
CA CYS A 12 4.31 21.21 20.93
C CYS A 12 2.87 20.71 20.75
N ALA A 13 1.87 21.60 20.81
CA ALA A 13 0.50 21.28 20.50
C ALA A 13 0.12 21.79 19.09
N THR A 14 0.96 21.54 18.09
CA THR A 14 0.47 21.48 16.71
C THR A 14 -0.33 20.21 16.59
N SER A 15 -1.64 20.36 16.76
CA SER A 15 -2.67 19.42 16.35
C SER A 15 -2.21 18.75 15.04
N ALA A 16 -1.78 17.51 15.11
CA ALA A 16 -1.59 16.68 13.95
C ALA A 16 -2.95 16.66 13.25
N HIS A 17 -3.07 17.37 12.16
CA HIS A 17 -4.26 17.39 11.33
C HIS A 17 -4.40 15.97 10.77
N ILE A 18 -5.16 15.12 11.49
CA ILE A 18 -5.53 13.80 10.99
C ILE A 18 -6.35 14.10 9.73
N PRO A 19 -5.86 13.72 8.54
CA PRO A 19 -6.56 13.96 7.30
C PRO A 19 -7.97 13.37 7.38
N ALA A 20 -8.95 14.02 6.78
CA ALA A 20 -10.37 13.66 6.89
C ALA A 20 -10.68 12.20 6.49
N TYR A 21 -9.82 11.57 5.66
CA TYR A 21 -9.96 10.17 5.26
C TYR A 21 -9.68 9.17 6.41
N ALA A 22 -8.81 9.50 7.36
CA ALA A 22 -8.53 8.66 8.53
C ALA A 22 -9.65 8.70 9.60
N ARG A 23 -10.66 9.55 9.41
CA ARG A 23 -11.79 9.72 10.34
C ARG A 23 -13.03 8.91 9.98
N HIS A 24 -13.04 8.31 8.80
CA HIS A 24 -14.19 7.54 8.30
C HIS A 24 -13.74 6.16 7.84
N LEU A 25 -13.46 5.28 8.80
CA LEU A 25 -13.65 3.86 8.54
C LEU A 25 -15.17 3.71 8.36
N PRO A 26 -15.67 3.26 7.22
CA PRO A 26 -17.10 3.06 7.04
C PRO A 26 -17.60 2.10 8.11
N ALA A 27 -18.72 2.44 8.73
CA ALA A 27 -19.36 1.60 9.75
C ALA A 27 -19.93 0.30 9.15
N GLU A 28 -20.01 0.22 7.82
CA GLU A 28 -20.50 -0.93 7.05
C GLU A 28 -19.64 -1.04 5.78
N GLY A 29 -19.02 -2.21 5.55
CA GLY A 29 -18.17 -2.51 4.41
C GLY A 29 -16.70 -2.72 4.76
N GLY A 30 -15.96 -3.41 3.89
CA GLY A 30 -14.52 -3.65 4.05
C GLY A 30 -13.69 -2.39 3.78
N THR A 31 -12.62 -2.20 4.53
CA THR A 31 -11.65 -1.14 4.21
C THR A 31 -10.62 -1.66 3.22
N VAL A 32 -10.61 -1.12 2.02
CA VAL A 32 -9.68 -1.52 0.93
C VAL A 32 -8.69 -0.39 0.66
N ILE A 33 -7.41 -0.66 0.91
CA ILE A 33 -6.30 0.25 0.60
C ILE A 33 -5.53 -0.31 -0.60
N VAL A 34 -5.49 0.42 -1.71
CA VAL A 34 -4.76 0.02 -2.92
C VAL A 34 -3.45 0.79 -3.01
N CYS A 35 -2.33 0.08 -2.98
CA CYS A 35 -1.00 0.62 -3.23
C CYS A 35 -0.60 0.32 -4.69
N TRP A 36 -0.15 1.33 -5.42
CA TRP A 36 0.20 1.20 -6.82
C TRP A 36 1.30 2.18 -7.23
N SER A 37 1.94 1.97 -8.36
CA SER A 37 2.96 2.86 -8.89
C SER A 37 2.91 2.99 -10.40
N LEU A 38 3.64 3.99 -10.93
CA LEU A 38 3.69 4.29 -12.38
C LEU A 38 4.82 3.56 -13.10
N LYS A 39 5.72 2.93 -12.33
CA LYS A 39 6.85 2.18 -12.89
C LYS A 39 7.39 1.17 -11.87
N GLY A 40 7.95 0.09 -12.37
CA GLY A 40 8.65 -0.89 -11.53
C GLY A 40 9.81 -0.28 -10.74
N GLY A 41 10.11 -0.89 -9.60
CA GLY A 41 11.16 -0.45 -8.68
C GLY A 41 10.83 0.80 -7.87
N SER A 42 9.56 1.18 -7.78
CA SER A 42 9.10 2.29 -6.92
C SER A 42 9.01 1.91 -5.45
N GLY A 43 9.02 0.63 -5.10
CA GLY A 43 8.90 0.11 -3.74
C GLY A 43 7.46 -0.18 -3.32
N THR A 44 6.53 -0.33 -4.26
CA THR A 44 5.11 -0.57 -4.00
C THR A 44 4.91 -1.79 -3.12
N THR A 45 5.48 -2.92 -3.48
CA THR A 45 5.38 -4.18 -2.75
C THR A 45 5.89 -4.08 -1.31
N VAL A 46 7.03 -3.40 -1.11
CA VAL A 46 7.58 -3.18 0.23
C VAL A 46 6.65 -2.28 1.06
N VAL A 47 6.09 -1.23 0.45
CA VAL A 47 5.14 -0.33 1.12
C VAL A 47 3.85 -1.08 1.46
N SER A 48 3.29 -1.87 0.54
CA SER A 48 2.07 -2.66 0.74
C SER A 48 2.24 -3.65 1.89
N ALA A 49 3.31 -4.43 1.88
CA ALA A 49 3.62 -5.39 2.93
C ALA A 49 3.84 -4.71 4.30
N ALA A 50 4.64 -3.64 4.32
CA ALA A 50 4.92 -2.90 5.54
C ALA A 50 3.68 -2.19 6.11
N LEU A 51 2.82 -1.65 5.24
CA LEU A 51 1.56 -1.02 5.65
C LEU A 51 0.63 -2.04 6.31
N ALA A 52 0.45 -3.22 5.71
CA ALA A 52 -0.37 -4.28 6.27
C ALA A 52 0.13 -4.74 7.65
N LEU A 53 1.44 -4.93 7.80
CA LEU A 53 2.07 -5.27 9.07
C LEU A 53 1.87 -4.16 10.12
N THR A 54 2.03 -2.90 9.72
CA THR A 54 1.85 -1.73 10.62
C THR A 54 0.41 -1.59 11.08
N LEU A 55 -0.56 -1.70 10.16
CA LEU A 55 -2.00 -1.68 10.45
C LEU A 55 -2.39 -2.78 11.45
N SER A 56 -1.92 -3.99 11.20
CA SER A 56 -2.17 -5.14 12.06
C SER A 56 -1.65 -4.93 13.50
N GLN A 57 -0.46 -4.36 13.64
CA GLN A 57 0.15 -4.10 14.94
C GLN A 57 -0.55 -2.97 15.70
N ARG A 58 -0.87 -1.85 15.01
CA ARG A 58 -1.49 -0.67 15.64
C ARG A 58 -2.92 -0.90 16.06
N ASN A 59 -3.71 -1.48 15.18
CA ASN A 59 -5.15 -1.62 15.39
C ASN A 59 -5.50 -2.93 16.11
N ASN A 60 -4.50 -3.78 16.37
CA ASN A 60 -4.69 -5.13 16.90
C ASN A 60 -5.73 -5.94 16.07
N ALA A 61 -5.78 -5.66 14.75
CA ALA A 61 -6.77 -6.17 13.82
C ALA A 61 -6.18 -7.20 12.85
N ALA A 62 -7.04 -8.06 12.33
CA ALA A 62 -6.68 -8.89 11.20
C ALA A 62 -6.57 -8.03 9.93
N VAL A 63 -5.51 -8.26 9.14
CA VAL A 63 -5.27 -7.57 7.89
C VAL A 63 -4.98 -8.60 6.81
N ARG A 64 -5.63 -8.43 5.66
CA ARG A 64 -5.39 -9.23 4.47
C ARG A 64 -4.55 -8.45 3.47
N ILE A 65 -3.58 -9.11 2.86
CA ILE A 65 -2.87 -8.61 1.69
C ILE A 65 -3.40 -9.34 0.46
N VAL A 66 -3.63 -8.60 -0.62
CA VAL A 66 -3.93 -9.16 -1.95
C VAL A 66 -2.80 -8.78 -2.88
N ASP A 67 -2.11 -9.79 -3.42
CA ASP A 67 -0.94 -9.61 -4.28
C ASP A 67 -1.33 -9.76 -5.75
N LEU A 68 -1.35 -8.65 -6.50
CA LEU A 68 -1.59 -8.67 -7.95
C LEU A 68 -0.29 -8.70 -8.77
N ASP A 69 0.85 -8.37 -8.16
CA ASP A 69 2.15 -8.31 -8.85
C ASP A 69 2.95 -9.62 -8.71
N GLY A 70 2.87 -10.28 -7.54
CA GLY A 70 3.49 -11.56 -7.25
C GLY A 70 4.75 -11.47 -6.40
N ASP A 71 5.14 -10.27 -5.97
CA ASP A 71 6.41 -10.04 -5.26
C ASP A 71 6.25 -9.99 -3.71
N ILE A 72 5.01 -10.05 -3.18
CA ILE A 72 4.76 -10.00 -1.73
C ILE A 72 5.43 -11.16 -0.98
N PRO A 73 5.39 -12.43 -1.44
CA PRO A 73 6.08 -13.52 -0.75
C PRO A 73 7.56 -13.24 -0.54
N SER A 74 8.23 -12.83 -1.62
CA SER A 74 9.65 -12.46 -1.59
C SER A 74 9.93 -11.29 -0.64
N ALA A 75 9.11 -10.23 -0.68
CA ALA A 75 9.26 -9.07 0.21
C ALA A 75 9.07 -9.42 1.68
N LEU A 76 8.16 -10.33 2.00
CA LEU A 76 7.89 -10.80 3.36
C LEU A 76 8.92 -11.84 3.86
N GLY A 77 9.66 -12.48 2.95
CA GLY A 77 10.58 -13.56 3.27
C GLY A 77 9.87 -14.87 3.60
N ILE A 78 8.73 -15.12 2.97
CA ILE A 78 8.01 -16.40 3.07
C ILE A 78 8.24 -17.24 1.82
N ALA A 79 8.05 -18.56 1.95
CA ALA A 79 8.14 -19.45 0.80
C ALA A 79 7.13 -19.06 -0.29
N GLU A 80 7.55 -19.21 -1.54
CA GLU A 80 6.66 -18.93 -2.68
C GLU A 80 5.44 -19.86 -2.61
N PRO A 81 4.22 -19.32 -2.54
CA PRO A 81 3.01 -20.12 -2.47
C PRO A 81 2.80 -20.89 -3.76
N SER A 82 2.53 -22.19 -3.62
CA SER A 82 2.13 -23.03 -4.75
C SER A 82 0.61 -23.15 -4.82
N GLY A 83 0.05 -23.01 -6.01
CA GLY A 83 -1.39 -23.20 -6.24
C GLY A 83 -2.13 -21.95 -6.72
N ASP A 84 -3.42 -21.96 -6.47
CA ASP A 84 -4.33 -20.89 -6.91
C ASP A 84 -4.16 -19.63 -6.05
N GLY A 85 -4.38 -18.49 -6.69
CA GLY A 85 -4.37 -17.17 -6.07
C GLY A 85 -5.36 -16.24 -6.77
N VAL A 86 -5.20 -14.94 -6.54
CA VAL A 86 -6.15 -13.94 -7.03
C VAL A 86 -6.33 -13.97 -8.55
N THR A 87 -5.27 -14.25 -9.33
CA THR A 87 -5.38 -14.31 -10.79
C THR A 87 -6.15 -15.55 -11.28
N ASN A 88 -6.01 -16.68 -10.57
CA ASN A 88 -6.84 -17.86 -10.83
C ASN A 88 -8.30 -17.60 -10.48
N TRP A 89 -8.54 -16.95 -9.33
CA TRP A 89 -9.88 -16.59 -8.89
C TRP A 89 -10.58 -15.65 -9.87
N LEU A 90 -9.89 -14.62 -10.36
CA LEU A 90 -10.43 -13.68 -11.34
C LEU A 90 -10.85 -14.35 -12.65
N GLN A 91 -10.21 -15.43 -13.05
CA GLN A 91 -10.63 -16.21 -14.22
C GLN A 91 -11.94 -16.97 -13.99
N GLN A 92 -12.23 -17.38 -12.76
CA GLN A 92 -13.41 -18.18 -12.40
C GLN A 92 -13.92 -17.81 -10.98
N PRO A 93 -14.47 -16.60 -10.77
CA PRO A 93 -14.86 -16.12 -9.45
C PRO A 93 -15.94 -16.97 -8.78
N GLN A 94 -16.78 -17.65 -9.57
CA GLN A 94 -17.89 -18.46 -9.10
C GLN A 94 -17.46 -19.82 -8.50
N ARG A 95 -16.19 -20.21 -8.73
CA ARG A 95 -15.71 -21.54 -8.34
C ARG A 95 -15.52 -21.71 -6.84
N ALA A 96 -15.00 -20.68 -6.19
CA ALA A 96 -14.75 -20.70 -4.74
C ALA A 96 -14.68 -19.25 -4.19
N PRO A 97 -14.97 -19.05 -2.89
CA PRO A 97 -14.73 -17.77 -2.25
C PRO A 97 -13.26 -17.40 -2.29
N ILE A 98 -12.94 -16.12 -2.51
CA ILE A 98 -11.54 -15.66 -2.58
C ILE A 98 -10.78 -15.93 -1.27
N GLN A 99 -11.49 -15.94 -0.14
CA GLN A 99 -10.95 -16.23 1.19
C GLN A 99 -10.33 -17.63 1.30
N SER A 100 -10.80 -18.59 0.47
CA SER A 100 -10.23 -19.95 0.45
C SER A 100 -8.77 -20.01 -0.02
N MET A 101 -8.26 -18.93 -0.64
CA MET A 101 -6.88 -18.81 -1.12
C MET A 101 -5.97 -18.11 -0.13
N GLN A 102 -6.51 -17.71 1.04
CA GLN A 102 -5.70 -17.04 2.08
C GLN A 102 -4.69 -18.00 2.71
N ILE A 103 -3.47 -17.53 2.81
CA ILE A 103 -2.40 -18.19 3.56
C ILE A 103 -1.95 -17.31 4.73
N PRO A 104 -1.58 -17.88 5.89
CA PRO A 104 -1.13 -17.11 7.03
C PRO A 104 0.30 -16.58 6.79
N VAL A 105 0.52 -15.31 7.13
CA VAL A 105 1.84 -14.65 7.15
C VAL A 105 2.31 -14.45 8.59
N THR A 106 1.45 -13.90 9.42
CA THR A 106 1.64 -13.75 10.87
C THR A 106 0.34 -14.16 11.58
N ALA A 107 0.31 -14.02 12.91
CA ALA A 107 -0.92 -14.31 13.68
C ALA A 107 -2.14 -13.47 13.25
N ARG A 108 -1.91 -12.31 12.60
CA ARG A 108 -2.96 -11.37 12.20
C ARG A 108 -2.85 -10.85 10.77
N VAL A 109 -1.85 -11.27 10.03
CA VAL A 109 -1.71 -10.91 8.62
C VAL A 109 -1.82 -12.17 7.78
N SER A 110 -2.71 -12.13 6.80
CA SER A 110 -2.88 -13.17 5.78
C SER A 110 -2.56 -12.62 4.40
N LEU A 111 -2.24 -13.49 3.46
CA LEU A 111 -1.95 -13.17 2.07
C LEU A 111 -2.86 -13.98 1.15
N ILE A 112 -3.50 -13.32 0.20
CA ILE A 112 -4.00 -13.94 -1.02
C ILE A 112 -2.90 -13.73 -2.06
N PRO A 113 -2.15 -14.78 -2.42
CA PRO A 113 -1.05 -14.65 -3.36
C PRO A 113 -1.56 -14.38 -4.78
N ARG A 114 -0.68 -13.95 -5.66
CA ARG A 114 -1.00 -13.80 -7.07
C ARG A 114 -1.49 -15.12 -7.69
N GLY A 115 -0.86 -16.22 -7.32
CA GLY A 115 -1.17 -17.55 -7.86
C GLY A 115 -0.51 -17.82 -9.21
N SER A 116 -0.81 -19.00 -9.74
CA SER A 116 -0.27 -19.51 -11.02
C SER A 116 -1.07 -19.07 -12.26
N GLY A 117 -2.14 -18.29 -12.08
CA GLY A 117 -3.00 -17.83 -13.17
C GLY A 117 -2.24 -17.00 -14.20
N SER A 118 -2.64 -17.12 -15.45
CA SER A 118 -1.99 -16.47 -16.59
C SER A 118 -2.30 -14.98 -16.74
N LEU A 119 -3.29 -14.46 -15.99
CA LEU A 119 -3.65 -13.04 -16.05
C LEU A 119 -2.49 -12.15 -15.62
N MET A 120 -2.08 -11.27 -16.52
CA MET A 120 -1.13 -10.21 -16.23
C MET A 120 -1.87 -8.89 -15.96
N HIS A 121 -1.20 -7.89 -15.41
CA HIS A 121 -1.82 -6.59 -15.14
C HIS A 121 -2.54 -5.97 -16.35
N HIS A 122 -1.99 -6.14 -17.56
CA HIS A 122 -2.57 -5.61 -18.79
C HIS A 122 -3.78 -6.41 -19.28
N ASP A 123 -3.97 -7.63 -18.79
CA ASP A 123 -5.12 -8.48 -19.12
C ASP A 123 -6.32 -8.24 -18.19
N LEU A 124 -6.12 -7.50 -17.07
CA LEU A 124 -7.18 -7.20 -16.13
C LEU A 124 -8.21 -6.27 -16.77
N THR A 125 -9.40 -6.81 -17.01
CA THR A 125 -10.54 -6.03 -17.51
C THR A 125 -11.18 -5.20 -16.40
N SER A 126 -11.99 -4.22 -16.78
CA SER A 126 -12.83 -3.48 -15.82
C SER A 126 -13.75 -4.39 -15.02
N GLU A 127 -14.25 -5.47 -15.64
CA GLU A 127 -15.10 -6.48 -14.98
C GLU A 127 -14.31 -7.23 -13.91
N HIS A 128 -13.10 -7.69 -14.20
CA HIS A 128 -12.22 -8.32 -13.19
C HIS A 128 -12.00 -7.41 -11.99
N CYS A 129 -11.68 -6.14 -12.23
CA CYS A 129 -11.42 -5.16 -11.19
C CYS A 129 -12.66 -4.86 -10.34
N ASN A 130 -13.83 -4.71 -10.96
CA ASN A 130 -15.09 -4.48 -10.27
C ASN A 130 -15.48 -5.70 -9.43
N THR A 131 -15.34 -6.90 -9.98
CA THR A 131 -15.62 -8.16 -9.26
C THR A 131 -14.73 -8.27 -8.03
N LEU A 132 -13.42 -8.03 -8.18
CA LEU A 132 -12.50 -8.04 -7.06
C LEU A 132 -12.86 -6.97 -6.01
N ALA A 133 -13.09 -5.73 -6.42
CA ALA A 133 -13.43 -4.64 -5.53
C ALA A 133 -14.70 -4.96 -4.72
N THR A 134 -15.74 -5.49 -5.37
CA THR A 134 -16.98 -5.89 -4.71
C THR A 134 -16.76 -7.00 -3.68
N GLU A 135 -15.99 -8.02 -4.02
CA GLU A 135 -15.70 -9.14 -3.11
C GLU A 135 -14.89 -8.68 -1.90
N LEU A 136 -13.92 -7.76 -2.11
CA LEU A 136 -13.11 -7.22 -1.01
C LEU A 136 -13.93 -6.31 -0.08
N ASP A 137 -14.84 -5.50 -0.62
CA ASP A 137 -15.72 -4.64 0.16
C ASP A 137 -16.71 -5.46 1.01
N MET A 138 -17.31 -6.50 0.42
CA MET A 138 -18.26 -7.37 1.11
C MET A 138 -17.66 -8.18 2.26
N SER A 139 -16.34 -8.36 2.27
CA SER A 139 -15.65 -9.19 3.26
C SER A 139 -15.55 -8.60 4.66
N ASN A 140 -15.87 -7.32 4.84
CA ASN A 140 -15.71 -6.58 6.11
C ASN A 140 -14.28 -6.65 6.72
N GLU A 141 -13.27 -6.96 5.92
CA GLU A 141 -11.88 -7.09 6.37
C GLU A 141 -11.07 -5.86 5.95
N LEU A 142 -10.06 -5.54 6.76
CA LEU A 142 -9.06 -4.56 6.38
C LEU A 142 -8.11 -5.20 5.36
N THR A 143 -8.14 -4.69 4.13
CA THR A 143 -7.39 -5.26 3.00
C THR A 143 -6.41 -4.26 2.43
N VAL A 144 -5.15 -4.67 2.24
CA VAL A 144 -4.14 -3.94 1.48
C VAL A 144 -3.90 -4.68 0.16
N VAL A 145 -4.12 -4.00 -0.94
CA VAL A 145 -3.89 -4.55 -2.29
C VAL A 145 -2.56 -4.02 -2.83
N ASP A 146 -1.65 -4.92 -3.15
CA ASP A 146 -0.46 -4.60 -3.94
C ASP A 146 -0.79 -4.70 -5.43
N ALA A 147 -1.00 -3.54 -6.06
CA ALA A 147 -1.25 -3.45 -7.50
C ALA A 147 0.04 -3.24 -8.31
N GLY A 148 1.20 -3.33 -7.67
CA GLY A 148 2.51 -3.25 -8.32
C GLY A 148 2.72 -1.98 -9.15
N SER A 149 3.21 -2.14 -10.37
CA SER A 149 3.41 -1.04 -11.31
C SER A 149 2.27 -0.86 -12.32
N GLY A 150 1.12 -1.44 -12.01
CA GLY A 150 -0.09 -1.34 -12.84
C GLY A 150 -0.93 -0.12 -12.52
N HIS A 151 -1.35 0.62 -13.55
CA HIS A 151 -2.41 1.61 -13.42
C HIS A 151 -3.75 0.92 -13.70
N ILE A 152 -4.51 0.63 -12.65
CA ILE A 152 -5.80 -0.07 -12.71
C ILE A 152 -6.90 0.90 -12.23
N PRO A 153 -7.43 1.78 -13.11
CA PRO A 153 -8.32 2.87 -12.73
C PRO A 153 -9.54 2.40 -11.93
N GLN A 154 -10.13 1.27 -12.30
CA GLN A 154 -11.34 0.75 -11.64
C GLN A 154 -11.06 0.33 -10.21
N LEU A 155 -9.94 -0.34 -9.95
CA LEU A 155 -9.56 -0.76 -8.61
C LEU A 155 -9.19 0.46 -7.74
N ILE A 156 -8.49 1.44 -8.34
CA ILE A 156 -8.10 2.69 -7.67
C ILE A 156 -9.33 3.51 -7.28
N ASN A 157 -10.34 3.60 -8.16
CA ASN A 157 -11.58 4.35 -7.91
C ASN A 157 -12.49 3.69 -6.87
N ASN A 158 -12.52 2.36 -6.82
CA ASN A 158 -13.36 1.60 -5.89
C ASN A 158 -12.71 1.38 -4.53
N ALA A 159 -11.44 1.76 -4.37
CA ALA A 159 -10.74 1.64 -3.10
C ALA A 159 -11.25 2.66 -2.07
N THR A 160 -11.34 2.27 -0.80
CA THR A 160 -11.53 3.20 0.32
C THR A 160 -10.40 4.23 0.36
N THR A 161 -9.18 3.77 0.11
CA THR A 161 -8.00 4.62 -0.02
C THR A 161 -7.08 4.10 -1.12
N SER A 162 -6.64 4.97 -2.02
CA SER A 162 -5.64 4.65 -3.03
C SER A 162 -4.36 5.45 -2.79
N LEU A 163 -3.23 4.76 -2.74
CA LEU A 163 -1.91 5.31 -2.45
C LEU A 163 -0.97 5.12 -3.64
N LEU A 164 -0.57 6.22 -4.25
CA LEU A 164 0.48 6.21 -5.27
C LEU A 164 1.86 6.18 -4.61
N VAL A 165 2.57 5.08 -4.79
CA VAL A 165 3.98 4.97 -4.34
C VAL A 165 4.88 5.49 -5.44
N ILE A 166 5.65 6.55 -5.17
CA ILE A 166 6.45 7.22 -6.18
C ILE A 166 7.86 7.54 -5.69
N ARG A 167 8.86 7.26 -6.52
CA ARG A 167 10.21 7.82 -6.41
C ARG A 167 10.30 9.00 -7.37
N PRO A 168 10.62 10.23 -6.90
CA PRO A 168 10.58 11.42 -7.72
C PRO A 168 11.67 11.35 -8.80
N CYS A 169 11.27 11.12 -10.03
CA CYS A 169 12.13 11.20 -11.20
C CYS A 169 11.32 11.68 -12.40
N TYR A 170 12.02 12.22 -13.40
CA TYR A 170 11.38 12.75 -14.61
C TYR A 170 10.40 11.78 -15.26
N LEU A 171 10.79 10.49 -15.42
CA LEU A 171 9.93 9.50 -16.04
C LEU A 171 8.63 9.25 -15.24
N ALA A 172 8.74 9.17 -13.91
CA ALA A 172 7.56 8.96 -13.06
C ALA A 172 6.62 10.18 -13.13
N LEU A 173 7.15 11.40 -13.06
CA LEU A 173 6.34 12.62 -13.15
C LEU A 173 5.73 12.80 -14.54
N ARG A 174 6.47 12.48 -15.61
CA ARG A 174 5.90 12.48 -16.96
C ARG A 174 4.71 11.55 -17.11
N LYS A 175 4.78 10.33 -16.54
CA LYS A 175 3.65 9.41 -16.51
C LYS A 175 2.51 9.95 -15.63
N ALA A 176 2.85 10.54 -14.48
CA ALA A 176 1.87 11.11 -13.55
C ALA A 176 1.05 12.24 -14.17
N ALA A 177 1.64 13.05 -15.05
CA ALA A 177 0.96 14.13 -15.73
C ALA A 177 -0.19 13.68 -16.66
N HIS A 178 -0.23 12.39 -17.01
CA HIS A 178 -1.25 11.79 -17.89
C HIS A 178 -2.19 10.83 -17.14
N LEU A 179 -2.22 10.89 -15.81
CA LEU A 179 -3.13 10.05 -15.02
C LEU A 179 -4.58 10.42 -15.27
N SER A 180 -5.39 9.43 -15.61
CA SER A 180 -6.85 9.57 -15.74
C SER A 180 -7.57 9.53 -14.40
N VAL A 181 -6.93 8.94 -13.38
CA VAL A 181 -7.46 8.80 -12.02
C VAL A 181 -6.45 9.33 -11.04
N LYS A 182 -6.90 10.15 -10.09
CA LYS A 182 -6.04 10.69 -9.04
C LYS A 182 -6.03 9.76 -7.83
N PRO A 183 -4.85 9.52 -7.20
CA PRO A 183 -4.80 8.83 -5.93
C PRO A 183 -5.40 9.70 -4.80
N HIS A 184 -5.86 9.06 -3.73
CA HIS A 184 -6.26 9.78 -2.51
C HIS A 184 -5.04 10.38 -1.80
N GLY A 185 -3.87 9.75 -1.95
CA GLY A 185 -2.63 10.24 -1.40
C GLY A 185 -1.39 9.62 -2.04
N ILE A 186 -0.25 10.16 -1.66
CA ILE A 186 1.04 9.77 -2.19
C ILE A 186 1.95 9.29 -1.06
N VAL A 187 2.59 8.15 -1.28
CA VAL A 187 3.75 7.70 -0.51
C VAL A 187 5.00 8.04 -1.32
N LEU A 188 5.71 9.06 -0.89
CA LEU A 188 6.91 9.55 -1.56
C LEU A 188 8.15 8.84 -1.02
N ILE A 189 8.87 8.11 -1.86
CA ILE A 189 10.17 7.53 -1.51
C ILE A 189 11.24 8.58 -1.79
N ASN A 190 11.70 9.24 -0.75
CA ASN A 190 12.65 10.34 -0.84
C ASN A 190 14.08 9.81 -0.99
N GLU A 191 14.68 10.08 -2.16
CA GLU A 191 16.05 9.68 -2.49
C GLU A 191 16.98 10.88 -2.37
N PRO A 192 18.01 10.84 -1.50
CA PRO A 192 18.96 11.94 -1.36
C PRO A 192 19.60 12.32 -2.68
N GLY A 193 19.80 13.63 -2.90
CA GLY A 193 20.44 14.16 -4.11
C GLY A 193 19.52 14.32 -5.33
N ARG A 194 18.23 14.00 -5.22
CA ARG A 194 17.25 14.31 -6.27
C ARG A 194 16.85 15.79 -6.21
N SER A 195 16.75 16.42 -7.38
CA SER A 195 16.28 17.80 -7.51
C SER A 195 14.75 17.92 -7.45
N LEU A 196 14.04 16.85 -7.79
CA LEU A 196 12.57 16.78 -7.71
C LEU A 196 12.15 16.34 -6.31
N GLY A 197 11.25 17.10 -5.70
CA GLY A 197 10.81 16.88 -4.32
C GLY A 197 9.28 16.79 -4.18
N LYS A 198 8.86 16.88 -2.93
CA LYS A 198 7.43 16.79 -2.54
C LYS A 198 6.54 17.73 -3.33
N ARG A 199 6.91 19.04 -3.40
CA ARG A 199 6.10 20.05 -4.10
C ARG A 199 5.91 19.77 -5.58
N ASP A 200 6.96 19.26 -6.23
CA ASP A 200 6.91 18.90 -7.65
C ASP A 200 5.96 17.72 -7.87
N VAL A 201 6.05 16.71 -6.99
CA VAL A 201 5.19 15.53 -7.06
C VAL A 201 3.73 15.89 -6.81
N GLU A 202 3.43 16.65 -5.75
CA GLU A 202 2.07 17.11 -5.43
C GLU A 202 1.47 17.95 -6.57
N SER A 203 2.25 18.85 -7.14
CA SER A 203 1.82 19.71 -8.25
C SER A 203 1.47 18.91 -9.50
N VAL A 204 2.26 17.89 -9.85
CA VAL A 204 2.06 17.10 -11.06
C VAL A 204 0.96 16.05 -10.89
N VAL A 205 0.94 15.36 -9.76
CA VAL A 205 -0.06 14.31 -9.46
C VAL A 205 -1.42 14.92 -9.12
N GLY A 206 -1.42 16.07 -8.48
CA GLY A 206 -2.64 16.75 -7.99
C GLY A 206 -3.26 16.04 -6.78
N ALA A 207 -2.43 15.43 -5.94
CA ALA A 207 -2.81 14.79 -4.69
C ALA A 207 -1.76 15.06 -3.60
N PRO A 208 -2.11 15.04 -2.30
CA PRO A 208 -1.17 15.33 -1.23
C PRO A 208 -0.18 14.18 -0.98
N VAL A 209 1.05 14.52 -0.63
CA VAL A 209 2.00 13.56 -0.07
C VAL A 209 1.66 13.34 1.41
N LEU A 210 1.15 12.15 1.71
CA LEU A 210 0.74 11.74 3.05
C LEU A 210 1.90 11.19 3.87
N VAL A 211 2.83 10.53 3.20
CA VAL A 211 4.00 9.90 3.82
C VAL A 211 5.23 10.18 2.97
N GLU A 212 6.30 10.59 3.63
CA GLU A 212 7.65 10.64 3.06
C GLU A 212 8.49 9.54 3.70
N LEU A 213 8.94 8.59 2.88
CA LEU A 213 9.83 7.51 3.30
C LEU A 213 11.24 7.81 2.76
N PRO A 214 12.26 7.88 3.61
CA PRO A 214 13.61 7.98 3.12
C PRO A 214 14.02 6.67 2.42
N LEU A 215 14.80 6.79 1.35
CA LEU A 215 15.44 5.62 0.74
C LEU A 215 16.57 5.15 1.66
N ASP A 216 16.24 4.20 2.54
CA ASP A 216 17.18 3.67 3.54
C ASP A 216 17.65 2.27 3.14
N PRO A 217 18.98 2.05 2.98
CA PRO A 217 19.55 0.75 2.69
C PRO A 217 19.21 -0.34 3.74
N THR A 218 18.82 0.04 4.95
CA THR A 218 18.40 -0.95 5.98
C THR A 218 17.10 -1.63 5.62
N ILE A 219 16.20 -0.94 4.91
CA ILE A 219 14.95 -1.53 4.39
C ILE A 219 15.30 -2.58 3.33
N ALA A 220 16.13 -2.24 2.36
CA ALA A 220 16.56 -3.17 1.32
C ALA A 220 17.22 -4.42 1.94
N ARG A 221 18.17 -4.23 2.88
CA ARG A 221 18.80 -5.35 3.59
C ARG A 221 17.80 -6.21 4.37
N CYS A 222 16.77 -5.60 4.96
CA CYS A 222 15.73 -6.35 5.67
C CYS A 222 14.91 -7.22 4.71
N VAL A 223 14.55 -6.68 3.54
CA VAL A 223 13.82 -7.39 2.49
C VAL A 223 14.70 -8.51 1.89
N ASP A 224 15.94 -8.19 1.50
CA ASP A 224 16.89 -9.16 0.92
C ASP A 224 17.20 -10.32 1.87
N ALA A 225 17.15 -10.06 3.18
CA ALA A 225 17.33 -11.09 4.21
C ALA A 225 16.05 -11.87 4.54
N GLY A 226 14.90 -11.55 3.91
CA GLY A 226 13.62 -12.21 4.18
C GLY A 226 13.08 -11.95 5.59
N LEU A 227 13.34 -10.77 6.16
CA LEU A 227 13.01 -10.48 7.55
C LEU A 227 11.82 -9.53 7.74
N LEU A 228 11.20 -9.04 6.66
CA LEU A 228 10.18 -7.99 6.77
C LEU A 228 8.97 -8.46 7.60
N ALA A 229 8.50 -9.70 7.41
CA ALA A 229 7.36 -10.24 8.16
C ALA A 229 7.68 -10.42 9.66
N SER A 230 8.90 -10.79 10.00
CA SER A 230 9.32 -11.04 11.37
C SER A 230 9.80 -9.80 12.10
N ARG A 231 10.36 -8.83 11.38
CA ARG A 231 10.98 -7.62 11.92
C ARG A 231 10.84 -6.44 10.97
N ILE A 232 9.68 -5.78 11.00
CA ILE A 232 9.51 -4.54 10.27
C ILE A 232 10.48 -3.45 10.79
N PRO A 233 11.23 -2.75 9.92
CA PRO A 233 12.06 -1.63 10.36
C PRO A 233 11.24 -0.54 11.03
N THR A 234 11.65 -0.13 12.23
CA THR A 234 10.93 0.86 13.06
C THR A 234 10.64 2.15 12.30
N MET A 235 11.61 2.63 11.53
CA MET A 235 11.45 3.83 10.70
C MET A 235 10.29 3.66 9.71
N LEU A 236 10.20 2.51 9.04
CA LEU A 236 9.15 2.23 8.06
C LEU A 236 7.76 2.20 8.71
N SER A 237 7.63 1.50 9.85
CA SER A 237 6.37 1.42 10.59
C SER A 237 5.95 2.77 11.19
N GLN A 238 6.89 3.58 11.68
CA GLN A 238 6.60 4.91 12.21
C GLN A 238 6.07 5.86 11.14
N HIS A 239 6.67 5.89 9.96
CA HIS A 239 6.20 6.77 8.87
C HIS A 239 4.87 6.29 8.30
N LEU A 240 4.69 4.98 8.10
CA LEU A 240 3.43 4.42 7.58
C LEU A 240 2.28 4.53 8.60
N ALA A 241 2.59 4.69 9.87
CA ALA A 241 1.59 4.91 10.91
C ALA A 241 0.69 6.14 10.65
N HIS A 242 1.08 7.06 9.81
CA HIS A 242 0.27 8.25 9.45
C HIS A 242 -0.84 7.95 8.44
N VAL A 243 -0.77 6.81 7.76
CA VAL A 243 -1.78 6.32 6.80
C VAL A 243 -2.39 4.98 7.20
N ALA A 244 -1.99 4.48 8.39
CA ALA A 244 -2.45 3.24 8.99
C ALA A 244 -3.60 3.47 9.98
#